data_d0b69c7c45c22861a006a1497a2d5ed5
#
_entry.id   d0b69c7c45c22861a006a1497a2d5ed5
#
_cell.length_a   1.000
_cell.length_b   1.000
_cell.length_c   1.000
_cell.angle_alpha   90.00
_cell.angle_beta   90.00
_cell.angle_gamma   90.00
#
_symmetry.space_group_name_H-M   'P 1'
#
loop_
_entity.id
_entity.type
_entity.pdbx_description
1 polymer ?
#
loop_
_entity_poly.entity_id
_entity_poly.type
_entity_poly.pdbx_seq_one_letter_code
_entity_poly.pdbx_strand_id
1 'polypeptide(L)'
;MSVRIDIHADDFGESVHASRDILECLKDGKLNSISVLANMSCFEECVRLYREAQEEFPWQPAISVHVNLMEGSCLSDPKDLPDLVDEKGHFQISWEKLFFVSYLPSRNRFKKQLKKEMIVALLSVIVSLVALSSATY
;
A
#
# COMPACT_ATOMS: atom_id res chain seq x y z
N MET A 1 16.94 29.34 -6.99
CA MET A 1 16.42 28.25 -6.15
C MET A 1 15.21 27.67 -6.87
N SER A 2 15.21 26.39 -7.27
CA SER A 2 14.03 25.72 -7.83
C SER A 2 13.20 25.13 -6.70
N VAL A 3 11.92 25.45 -6.64
CA VAL A 3 10.97 24.84 -5.72
C VAL A 3 10.50 23.53 -6.37
N ARG A 4 10.60 22.41 -5.63
CA ARG A 4 10.06 21.13 -6.06
C ARG A 4 8.71 20.92 -5.35
N ILE A 5 7.66 20.70 -6.12
CA ILE A 5 6.31 20.45 -5.57
C ILE A 5 6.02 18.97 -5.77
N ASP A 6 5.62 18.29 -4.70
CA ASP A 6 5.10 16.95 -4.73
C ASP A 6 3.57 16.99 -4.67
N ILE A 7 2.93 16.44 -5.71
CA ILE A 7 1.48 16.30 -5.79
C ILE A 7 1.20 14.80 -5.75
N HIS A 8 0.66 14.37 -4.62
CA HIS A 8 0.54 12.97 -4.25
C HIS A 8 -0.91 12.50 -4.25
N ALA A 9 -1.13 11.26 -4.68
CA ALA A 9 -2.39 10.57 -4.45
C ALA A 9 -2.18 9.38 -3.53
N ASP A 10 -2.99 9.31 -2.48
CA ASP A 10 -3.06 8.16 -1.59
C ASP A 10 -3.99 7.07 -2.14
N ASP A 11 -3.95 5.90 -1.51
CA ASP A 11 -4.94 4.82 -1.64
C ASP A 11 -5.03 4.18 -3.04
N PHE A 12 -3.96 4.22 -3.85
CA PHE A 12 -3.92 3.42 -5.07
C PHE A 12 -4.05 1.92 -4.72
N GLY A 13 -5.05 1.26 -5.26
CA GLY A 13 -5.38 -0.12 -4.92
C GLY A 13 -6.55 -0.27 -3.94
N GLU A 14 -7.16 0.82 -3.44
CA GLU A 14 -8.38 0.76 -2.63
C GLU A 14 -9.54 0.18 -3.43
N SER A 15 -9.73 0.68 -4.65
CA SER A 15 -10.68 0.16 -5.62
C SER A 15 -10.16 0.33 -7.04
N VAL A 16 -10.68 -0.48 -7.97
CA VAL A 16 -10.33 -0.36 -9.39
C VAL A 16 -10.75 1.01 -9.96
N HIS A 17 -11.88 1.54 -9.52
CA HIS A 17 -12.39 2.82 -9.99
C HIS A 17 -11.48 3.98 -9.56
N ALA A 18 -11.20 4.10 -8.25
CA ALA A 18 -10.31 5.13 -7.73
C ALA A 18 -8.90 5.03 -8.34
N SER A 19 -8.40 3.81 -8.52
CA SER A 19 -7.10 3.59 -9.14
C SER A 19 -7.05 4.06 -10.60
N ARG A 20 -8.13 3.89 -11.38
CA ARG A 20 -8.22 4.41 -12.74
C ARG A 20 -8.19 5.94 -12.78
N ASP A 21 -8.91 6.61 -11.86
CA ASP A 21 -8.89 8.07 -11.77
C ASP A 21 -7.49 8.60 -11.43
N ILE A 22 -6.77 7.91 -10.54
CA ILE A 22 -5.36 8.21 -10.23
C ILE A 22 -4.48 8.04 -11.46
N LEU A 23 -4.65 6.97 -12.24
CA LEU A 23 -3.88 6.73 -13.47
C LEU A 23 -4.14 7.82 -14.53
N GLU A 24 -5.37 8.26 -14.70
CA GLU A 24 -5.68 9.38 -15.60
C GLU A 24 -5.00 10.68 -15.16
N CYS A 25 -4.97 10.96 -13.84
CA CYS A 25 -4.23 12.10 -13.31
C CYS A 25 -2.71 12.00 -13.53
N LEU A 26 -2.14 10.79 -13.47
CA LEU A 26 -0.73 10.55 -13.79
C LEU A 26 -0.45 10.77 -15.29
N LYS A 27 -1.31 10.28 -16.19
CA LYS A 27 -1.21 10.49 -17.64
C LYS A 27 -1.28 11.98 -18.00
N ASP A 28 -2.17 12.72 -17.35
CA ASP A 28 -2.31 14.17 -17.52
C ASP A 28 -1.14 14.97 -16.91
N GLY A 29 -0.19 14.30 -16.23
CA GLY A 29 0.92 14.98 -15.54
C GLY A 29 0.49 15.82 -14.36
N LYS A 30 -0.66 15.53 -13.75
CA LYS A 30 -1.20 16.25 -12.59
C LYS A 30 -0.67 15.73 -11.25
N LEU A 31 -0.16 14.50 -11.25
CA LEU A 31 0.44 13.82 -10.10
C LEU A 31 1.88 13.42 -10.42
N ASN A 32 2.73 13.40 -9.39
CA ASN A 32 4.11 12.93 -9.52
C ASN A 32 4.48 11.86 -8.48
N SER A 33 3.55 11.51 -7.60
CA SER A 33 3.73 10.43 -6.63
C SER A 33 2.40 9.77 -6.25
N ILE A 34 2.48 8.51 -5.85
CA ILE A 34 1.34 7.72 -5.36
C ILE A 34 1.75 6.87 -4.16
N SER A 35 0.79 6.54 -3.29
CA SER A 35 0.95 5.49 -2.29
C SER A 35 0.00 4.32 -2.55
N VAL A 36 0.51 3.10 -2.41
CA VAL A 36 -0.13 1.86 -2.87
C VAL A 36 -0.55 0.99 -1.70
N LEU A 37 -1.82 0.58 -1.71
CA LEU A 37 -2.44 -0.34 -0.75
C LEU A 37 -2.27 -1.78 -1.24
N ALA A 38 -1.32 -2.53 -0.66
CA ALA A 38 -1.03 -3.91 -1.07
C ALA A 38 -2.00 -4.96 -0.49
N ASN A 39 -2.77 -4.60 0.52
CA ASN A 39 -3.63 -5.51 1.27
C ASN A 39 -5.12 -5.50 0.87
N MET A 40 -5.44 -4.82 -0.22
CA MET A 40 -6.80 -4.76 -0.75
C MET A 40 -7.04 -5.84 -1.80
N SER A 41 -8.27 -6.33 -1.90
CA SER A 41 -8.63 -7.45 -2.79
C SER A 41 -8.44 -7.16 -4.29
N CYS A 42 -8.43 -5.90 -4.69
CA CYS A 42 -8.23 -5.48 -6.09
C CYS A 42 -6.78 -5.08 -6.40
N PHE A 43 -5.83 -5.27 -5.46
CA PHE A 43 -4.43 -4.84 -5.63
C PHE A 43 -3.80 -5.36 -6.93
N GLU A 44 -3.88 -6.65 -7.21
CA GLU A 44 -3.27 -7.26 -8.40
C GLU A 44 -3.86 -6.68 -9.70
N GLU A 45 -5.17 -6.43 -9.75
CA GLU A 45 -5.81 -5.79 -10.89
C GLU A 45 -5.31 -4.35 -11.06
N CYS A 46 -5.22 -3.60 -9.98
CA CYS A 46 -4.71 -2.22 -10.00
C CYS A 46 -3.25 -2.16 -10.45
N VAL A 47 -2.41 -3.10 -10.02
CA VAL A 47 -1.02 -3.22 -10.50
C VAL A 47 -0.97 -3.49 -12.00
N ARG A 48 -1.83 -4.37 -12.52
CA ARG A 48 -1.92 -4.62 -13.95
C ARG A 48 -2.29 -3.35 -14.73
N LEU A 49 -3.31 -2.62 -14.26
CA LEU A 49 -3.71 -1.34 -14.86
C LEU A 49 -2.58 -0.30 -14.85
N TYR A 50 -1.84 -0.21 -13.74
CA TYR A 50 -0.67 0.69 -13.64
C TYR A 50 0.37 0.35 -14.72
N ARG A 51 0.68 -0.93 -14.90
CA ARG A 51 1.66 -1.38 -15.90
C ARG A 51 1.23 -1.09 -17.33
N GLU A 52 -0.06 -1.25 -17.62
CA GLU A 52 -0.63 -0.92 -18.93
C GLU A 52 -0.55 0.58 -19.21
N ALA A 53 -0.70 1.41 -18.18
CA ALA A 53 -0.74 2.87 -18.30
C ALA A 53 0.62 3.56 -18.22
N GLN A 54 1.64 2.93 -17.61
CA GLN A 54 2.90 3.60 -17.26
C GLN A 54 3.69 4.17 -18.45
N GLU A 55 3.53 3.58 -19.64
CA GLU A 55 4.18 4.06 -20.87
C GLU A 55 3.60 5.40 -21.37
N GLU A 56 2.40 5.75 -20.89
CA GLU A 56 1.73 7.01 -21.23
C GLU A 56 2.07 8.15 -20.25
N PHE A 57 2.80 7.86 -19.15
CA PHE A 57 3.13 8.88 -18.16
C PHE A 57 4.20 9.84 -18.67
N PRO A 58 4.05 11.16 -18.48
CA PRO A 58 5.05 12.14 -18.90
C PRO A 58 6.35 12.05 -18.10
N TRP A 59 6.32 11.39 -16.94
CA TRP A 59 7.48 11.07 -16.08
C TRP A 59 7.16 9.89 -15.19
N GLN A 60 8.21 9.23 -14.69
CA GLN A 60 8.06 8.12 -13.74
C GLN A 60 7.62 8.66 -12.36
N PRO A 61 6.44 8.32 -11.84
CA PRO A 61 5.99 8.75 -10.53
C PRO A 61 6.80 8.09 -9.41
N ALA A 62 6.98 8.80 -8.31
CA ALA A 62 7.47 8.19 -7.08
C ALA A 62 6.39 7.28 -6.48
N ILE A 63 6.77 6.07 -6.07
CA ILE A 63 5.86 5.08 -5.49
C ILE A 63 6.25 4.84 -4.04
N SER A 64 5.27 4.91 -3.16
CA SER A 64 5.39 4.58 -1.75
C SER A 64 4.38 3.50 -1.36
N VAL A 65 4.57 2.89 -0.19
CA VAL A 65 3.61 1.93 0.36
C VAL A 65 2.67 2.66 1.32
N HIS A 66 1.38 2.54 1.07
CA HIS A 66 0.35 2.94 2.03
C HIS A 66 0.09 1.80 3.00
N VAL A 67 0.47 1.98 4.26
CA VAL A 67 0.26 0.96 5.30
C VAL A 67 -1.16 1.07 5.83
N ASN A 68 -2.03 0.15 5.42
CA ASN A 68 -3.39 0.06 5.90
C ASN A 68 -3.48 -1.06 6.96
N LEU A 69 -3.92 -0.70 8.16
CA LEU A 69 -4.10 -1.59 9.31
C LEU A 69 -5.55 -1.62 9.80
N MET A 70 -6.43 -0.90 9.11
CA MET A 70 -7.82 -0.71 9.53
C MET A 70 -8.79 -1.59 8.76
N GLU A 71 -8.44 -1.89 7.50
CA GLU A 71 -9.29 -2.59 6.56
C GLU A 71 -8.51 -3.62 5.75
N GLY A 72 -9.25 -4.53 5.10
CA GLY A 72 -8.67 -5.56 4.26
C GLY A 72 -8.09 -6.73 5.04
N SER A 73 -7.31 -7.53 4.34
CA SER A 73 -6.66 -8.73 4.89
C SER A 73 -5.19 -8.48 5.14
N CYS A 74 -4.62 -9.11 6.17
CA CYS A 74 -3.19 -9.08 6.37
C CYS A 74 -2.45 -9.83 5.26
N LEU A 75 -1.24 -9.42 4.98
CA LEU A 75 -0.34 -10.04 4.01
C LEU A 75 0.58 -11.08 4.66
N SER A 76 0.80 -10.96 5.96
CA SER A 76 1.53 -11.92 6.79
C SER A 76 0.64 -13.08 7.23
N ASP A 77 1.23 -14.18 7.75
CA ASP A 77 0.44 -15.24 8.39
C ASP A 77 -0.34 -14.65 9.59
N PRO A 78 -1.68 -14.80 9.64
CA PRO A 78 -2.51 -14.29 10.73
C PRO A 78 -2.04 -14.70 12.13
N LYS A 79 -1.43 -15.88 12.25
CA LYS A 79 -0.84 -16.40 13.52
C LYS A 79 0.29 -15.53 14.06
N ASP A 80 0.94 -14.78 13.20
CA ASP A 80 2.01 -13.86 13.57
C ASP A 80 1.50 -12.48 14.00
N LEU A 81 0.20 -12.22 13.76
CA LEU A 81 -0.46 -10.92 13.97
C LEU A 81 -1.67 -11.00 14.94
N PRO A 82 -1.61 -11.78 16.04
CA PRO A 82 -2.80 -12.04 16.88
C PRO A 82 -3.39 -10.80 17.57
N ASP A 83 -2.65 -9.70 17.63
CA ASP A 83 -3.16 -8.44 18.22
C ASP A 83 -3.78 -7.50 17.17
N LEU A 84 -3.56 -7.78 15.87
CA LEU A 84 -3.96 -6.91 14.77
C LEU A 84 -5.16 -7.43 14.00
N VAL A 85 -5.28 -8.76 13.84
CA VAL A 85 -6.25 -9.39 12.95
C VAL A 85 -7.12 -10.40 13.66
N ASP A 86 -8.23 -10.76 13.04
CA ASP A 86 -9.08 -11.88 13.47
C ASP A 86 -8.51 -13.25 12.99
N GLU A 87 -9.23 -14.33 13.30
CA GLU A 87 -8.86 -15.69 12.92
C GLU A 87 -8.80 -15.91 11.38
N LYS A 88 -9.47 -15.05 10.63
CA LYS A 88 -9.51 -15.07 9.17
C LYS A 88 -8.46 -14.16 8.53
N GLY A 89 -7.69 -13.44 9.34
CA GLY A 89 -6.66 -12.52 8.89
C GLY A 89 -7.16 -11.13 8.50
N HIS A 90 -8.40 -10.77 8.84
CA HIS A 90 -8.92 -9.42 8.60
C HIS A 90 -8.51 -8.49 9.74
N PHE A 91 -8.10 -7.27 9.39
CA PHE A 91 -7.80 -6.25 10.38
C PHE A 91 -9.04 -5.88 11.21
N GLN A 92 -8.87 -5.85 12.52
CA GLN A 92 -9.93 -5.52 13.50
C GLN A 92 -9.45 -4.49 14.52
N ILE A 93 -8.55 -3.63 14.14
CA ILE A 93 -8.02 -2.63 15.05
C ILE A 93 -8.86 -1.35 14.97
N SER A 94 -9.31 -0.85 16.13
CA SER A 94 -9.93 0.47 16.20
C SER A 94 -8.88 1.55 16.52
N TRP A 95 -9.19 2.79 16.22
CA TRP A 95 -8.32 3.93 16.55
C TRP A 95 -8.03 4.02 18.05
N GLU A 96 -9.05 3.74 18.88
CA GLU A 96 -8.90 3.71 20.33
C GLU A 96 -7.93 2.62 20.76
N LYS A 97 -8.07 1.41 20.21
CA LYS A 97 -7.18 0.28 20.51
C LYS A 97 -5.75 0.60 20.08
N LEU A 98 -5.57 1.18 18.89
CA LEU A 98 -4.25 1.59 18.39
C LEU A 98 -3.59 2.61 19.32
N PHE A 99 -4.37 3.62 19.77
CA PHE A 99 -3.90 4.63 20.69
C PHE A 99 -3.53 4.02 22.06
N PHE A 100 -4.43 3.25 22.67
CA PHE A 100 -4.19 2.67 23.99
C PHE A 100 -3.06 1.65 24.02
N VAL A 101 -2.91 0.79 22.98
CA VAL A 101 -1.84 -0.20 22.94
C VAL A 101 -0.45 0.44 22.95
N SER A 102 -0.30 1.65 22.43
CA SER A 102 0.99 2.36 22.45
C SER A 102 1.49 2.68 23.88
N TYR A 103 0.60 2.68 24.87
CA TYR A 103 0.91 2.93 26.28
C TYR A 103 0.96 1.66 27.15
N LEU A 104 0.57 0.49 26.60
CA LEU A 104 0.54 -0.76 27.37
C LEU A 104 1.90 -1.47 27.41
N PRO A 105 2.16 -2.33 28.42
CA PRO A 105 3.35 -3.17 28.48
C PRO A 105 3.52 -4.07 27.25
N SER A 106 2.42 -4.46 26.60
CA SER A 106 2.40 -5.27 25.35
C SER A 106 2.85 -4.52 24.09
N ARG A 107 3.16 -3.22 24.18
CA ARG A 107 3.56 -2.38 23.05
C ARG A 107 4.70 -2.98 22.18
N ASN A 108 5.63 -3.69 22.81
CA ASN A 108 6.77 -4.25 22.08
C ASN A 108 6.35 -5.43 21.18
N ARG A 109 5.41 -6.27 21.66
CA ARG A 109 4.81 -7.35 20.84
C ARG A 109 4.04 -6.76 19.67
N PHE A 110 3.20 -5.79 19.94
CA PHE A 110 2.43 -5.06 18.95
C PHE A 110 3.33 -4.40 17.88
N LYS A 111 4.38 -3.69 18.29
CA LYS A 111 5.36 -3.10 17.37
C LYS A 111 6.06 -4.13 16.48
N LYS A 112 6.34 -5.34 16.99
CA LYS A 112 6.92 -6.41 16.17
C LYS A 112 5.95 -6.88 15.09
N GLN A 113 4.67 -7.01 15.42
CA GLN A 113 3.62 -7.39 14.46
C GLN A 113 3.45 -6.31 13.39
N LEU A 114 3.34 -5.04 13.78
CA LEU A 114 3.30 -3.91 12.84
C LEU A 114 4.49 -3.93 11.89
N LYS A 115 5.71 -4.03 12.43
CA LYS A 115 6.93 -4.04 11.63
C LYS A 115 6.94 -5.20 10.63
N LYS A 116 6.48 -6.38 11.04
CA LYS A 116 6.39 -7.55 10.16
C LYS A 116 5.45 -7.27 8.99
N GLU A 117 4.24 -6.81 9.27
CA GLU A 117 3.25 -6.52 8.23
C GLU A 117 3.71 -5.41 7.28
N MET A 118 4.31 -4.35 7.81
CA MET A 118 4.88 -3.29 6.99
C MET A 118 5.97 -3.78 6.04
N ILE A 119 6.83 -4.71 6.48
CA ILE A 119 7.88 -5.30 5.63
C ILE A 119 7.25 -6.13 4.52
N VAL A 120 6.24 -6.95 4.84
CA VAL A 120 5.56 -7.78 3.85
C VAL A 120 4.82 -6.91 2.84
N ALA A 121 4.12 -5.85 3.28
CA ALA A 121 3.47 -4.89 2.39
C ALA A 121 4.48 -4.22 1.44
N LEU A 122 5.61 -3.76 1.96
CA LEU A 122 6.68 -3.18 1.16
C LEU A 122 7.21 -4.17 0.12
N LEU A 123 7.49 -5.40 0.52
CA LEU A 123 7.96 -6.45 -0.40
C LEU A 123 6.92 -6.78 -1.47
N SER A 124 5.64 -6.85 -1.11
CA SER A 124 4.55 -7.11 -2.05
C SER A 124 4.50 -6.02 -3.13
N VAL A 125 4.56 -4.74 -2.76
CA VAL A 125 4.57 -3.63 -3.72
C VAL A 125 5.83 -3.68 -4.60
N ILE A 126 7.01 -3.90 -4.03
CA ILE A 126 8.25 -4.00 -4.80
C ILE A 126 8.19 -5.15 -5.80
N VAL A 127 7.81 -6.34 -5.36
CA VAL A 127 7.73 -7.54 -6.22
C VAL A 127 6.71 -7.31 -7.32
N SER A 128 5.53 -6.81 -6.98
CA SER A 128 4.45 -6.62 -7.94
C SER A 128 4.74 -5.50 -8.96
N LEU A 129 5.44 -4.45 -8.59
CA LEU A 129 5.71 -3.33 -9.50
C LEU A 129 7.08 -3.42 -10.20
N VAL A 130 8.09 -4.02 -9.55
CA VAL A 130 9.47 -4.05 -10.06
C VAL A 130 9.83 -5.38 -10.75
N ALA A 131 9.45 -6.54 -10.16
CA ALA A 131 9.92 -7.85 -10.62
C ALA A 131 9.40 -8.28 -12.00
N LEU A 132 8.45 -7.58 -12.57
CA LEU A 132 7.89 -7.91 -13.89
C LEU A 132 8.32 -6.96 -15.00
N SER A 133 9.12 -5.93 -14.72
CA SER A 133 9.80 -5.16 -15.76
C SER A 133 10.92 -5.96 -16.44
N SER A 134 11.35 -7.08 -15.83
CA SER A 134 12.38 -7.99 -16.39
C SER A 134 11.84 -9.13 -17.25
N ALA A 135 10.53 -9.25 -17.44
CA ALA A 135 9.91 -10.31 -18.25
C ALA A 135 9.59 -9.88 -19.71
N THR A 136 10.02 -8.70 -20.12
CA THR A 136 9.82 -8.15 -21.46
C THR A 136 11.15 -7.94 -22.21
N TYR A 137 12.06 -8.94 -22.15
CA TYR A 137 13.21 -9.04 -23.04
C TYR A 137 13.30 -10.43 -23.65
#